data_85f206d837812c17f13a471e5bc9fbc0
#
_entry.id   85f206d837812c17f13a471e5bc9fbc0
#
_cell.length_a   1.000
_cell.length_b   1.000
_cell.length_c   1.000
_cell.angle_alpha   90.00
_cell.angle_beta   90.00
_cell.angle_gamma   90.00
#
_symmetry.space_group_name_H-M   'P 1'
#
loop_
_entity.id
_entity.type
_entity.pdbx_description
1 polymer ?
#
loop_
_entity_poly.entity_id
_entity_poly.type
_entity_poly.pdbx_seq_one_letter_code
_entity_poly.pdbx_strand_id
1 'polypeptide(L)'
;MTLKEQLAQDLKEAMKNKDTVRKNVVQFVRAGVLQVEKDNKVTLEDDGVLEVIAKQLKQRRDALPDYEKSGREDLIAELKAEMDVLMEYLPKQLSREELTDILKEIIEKLGATSMKDMGKVMQEAKSQTVGKADGRMINEIAKNLLS
;
A
#
# COMPACT_ATOMS: atom_id res chain seq x y z
N MET A 1 15.32 14.29 2.91
CA MET A 1 15.03 13.83 1.55
C MET A 1 13.57 13.39 1.48
N THR A 2 12.81 13.91 0.52
CA THR A 2 11.43 13.48 0.32
C THR A 2 11.41 12.11 -0.35
N LEU A 3 10.27 11.44 -0.27
CA LEU A 3 10.10 10.14 -0.92
C LEU A 3 10.21 10.26 -2.44
N LYS A 4 9.73 11.36 -3.03
CA LYS A 4 9.91 11.63 -4.46
C LYS A 4 11.38 11.72 -4.83
N GLU A 5 12.18 12.41 -4.02
CA GLU A 5 13.62 12.53 -4.23
C GLU A 5 14.31 11.18 -4.10
N GLN A 6 13.89 10.39 -3.11
CA GLN A 6 14.42 9.04 -2.91
C GLN A 6 14.13 8.15 -4.12
N LEU A 7 12.92 8.21 -4.65
CA LEU A 7 12.55 7.44 -5.85
C LEU A 7 13.39 7.85 -7.07
N ALA A 8 13.63 9.15 -7.23
CA ALA A 8 14.45 9.64 -8.34
C ALA A 8 15.89 9.15 -8.23
N GLN A 9 16.44 9.17 -7.02
CA GLN A 9 17.80 8.68 -6.77
C GLN A 9 17.88 7.17 -6.98
N ASP A 10 16.91 6.42 -6.47
CA ASP A 10 16.87 4.97 -6.60
C ASP A 10 16.74 4.53 -8.06
N LEU A 11 16.02 5.30 -8.87
CA LEU A 11 15.93 5.03 -10.30
C LEU A 11 17.31 5.14 -10.98
N LYS A 12 18.05 6.19 -10.65
CA LYS A 12 19.41 6.38 -11.19
C LYS A 12 20.32 5.23 -10.79
N GLU A 13 20.28 4.84 -9.53
CA GLU A 13 21.08 3.73 -9.02
C GLU A 13 20.71 2.41 -9.66
N ALA A 14 19.41 2.14 -9.83
CA ALA A 14 18.93 0.91 -10.47
C ALA A 14 19.39 0.84 -11.93
N MET A 15 19.35 1.95 -12.63
CA MET A 15 19.83 2.02 -14.02
C MET A 15 21.34 1.77 -14.08
N LYS A 16 22.09 2.37 -13.17
CA LYS A 16 23.55 2.20 -13.10
C LYS A 16 23.92 0.75 -12.79
N ASN A 17 23.19 0.12 -11.87
CA ASN A 17 23.46 -1.25 -11.42
C ASN A 17 22.79 -2.31 -12.30
N LYS A 18 22.07 -1.88 -13.34
CA LYS A 18 21.32 -2.78 -14.22
C LYS A 18 20.29 -3.63 -13.48
N ASP A 19 19.72 -3.07 -12.42
CA ASP A 19 18.66 -3.69 -11.65
C ASP A 19 17.32 -3.41 -12.33
N THR A 20 16.95 -4.27 -13.27
CA THR A 20 15.79 -4.10 -14.13
C THR A 20 14.48 -4.11 -13.35
N VAL A 21 14.35 -4.99 -12.36
CA VAL A 21 13.14 -5.10 -11.54
C VAL A 21 12.91 -3.79 -10.78
N ARG A 22 13.91 -3.33 -10.06
CA ARG A 22 13.83 -2.07 -9.28
C ARG A 22 13.56 -0.89 -10.18
N LYS A 23 14.27 -0.80 -11.30
CA LYS A 23 14.08 0.26 -12.28
C LYS A 23 12.62 0.33 -12.73
N ASN A 24 12.04 -0.80 -13.12
CA ASN A 24 10.67 -0.86 -13.61
C ASN A 24 9.67 -0.49 -12.53
N VAL A 25 9.84 -1.01 -11.31
CA VAL A 25 8.94 -0.70 -10.18
C VAL A 25 8.98 0.80 -9.87
N VAL A 26 10.18 1.38 -9.75
CA VAL A 26 10.32 2.80 -9.45
C VAL A 26 9.69 3.66 -10.55
N GLN A 27 9.86 3.28 -11.81
CA GLN A 27 9.23 3.98 -12.92
C GLN A 27 7.70 3.92 -12.83
N PHE A 28 7.13 2.76 -12.51
CA PHE A 28 5.69 2.62 -12.33
C PHE A 28 5.17 3.46 -11.17
N VAL A 29 5.89 3.50 -10.06
CA VAL A 29 5.51 4.34 -8.92
C VAL A 29 5.51 5.81 -9.32
N ARG A 30 6.57 6.26 -9.95
CA ARG A 30 6.68 7.67 -10.38
C ARG A 30 5.58 8.04 -11.38
N ALA A 31 5.28 7.15 -12.32
CA ALA A 31 4.19 7.37 -13.26
C ALA A 31 2.84 7.45 -12.55
N GLY A 32 2.62 6.59 -11.56
CA GLY A 32 1.40 6.60 -10.76
C GLY A 32 1.23 7.89 -9.96
N VAL A 33 2.33 8.39 -9.39
CA VAL A 33 2.34 9.67 -8.66
C VAL A 33 1.96 10.81 -9.60
N LEU A 34 2.59 10.88 -10.77
CA LEU A 34 2.30 11.91 -11.77
C LEU A 34 0.84 11.85 -12.24
N GLN A 35 0.29 10.66 -12.41
CA GLN A 35 -1.09 10.49 -12.84
C GLN A 35 -2.07 11.03 -11.81
N VAL A 36 -1.86 10.71 -10.53
CA VAL A 36 -2.70 11.21 -9.44
C VAL A 36 -2.60 12.73 -9.35
N GLU A 37 -1.40 13.27 -9.43
CA GLU A 37 -1.19 14.72 -9.38
C GLU A 37 -1.90 15.44 -10.52
N LYS A 38 -1.85 14.87 -11.71
CA LYS A 38 -2.48 15.44 -12.89
C LYS A 38 -4.00 15.37 -12.80
N ASP A 39 -4.53 14.20 -12.43
CA ASP A 39 -5.98 13.98 -12.37
C ASP A 39 -6.66 14.84 -11.31
N ASN A 40 -6.01 15.02 -10.17
CA ASN A 40 -6.56 15.76 -9.04
C ASN A 40 -6.05 17.20 -8.92
N LYS A 41 -5.13 17.59 -9.82
CA LYS A 41 -4.50 18.93 -9.82
C LYS A 41 -3.87 19.27 -8.47
N VAL A 42 -3.14 18.32 -7.91
CA VAL A 42 -2.47 18.45 -6.61
C VAL A 42 -1.01 18.07 -6.73
N THR A 43 -0.24 18.42 -5.71
CA THR A 43 1.13 17.95 -5.54
C THR A 43 1.13 16.97 -4.37
N LEU A 44 1.56 15.73 -4.60
CA LEU A 44 1.60 14.73 -3.54
C LEU A 44 2.84 14.92 -2.66
N GLU A 45 2.63 14.82 -1.36
CA GLU A 45 3.68 14.72 -0.38
C GLU A 45 3.91 13.24 -0.04
N ASP A 46 4.77 12.95 0.93
CA ASP A 46 5.15 11.58 1.24
C ASP A 46 3.96 10.65 1.49
N ASP A 47 2.95 11.10 2.23
CA ASP A 47 1.77 10.27 2.50
C ASP A 47 1.02 9.90 1.23
N GLY A 48 0.89 10.85 0.31
CA GLY A 48 0.24 10.58 -0.98
C GLY A 48 1.06 9.63 -1.85
N VAL A 49 2.37 9.75 -1.81
CA VAL A 49 3.27 8.84 -2.53
C VAL A 49 3.18 7.43 -1.94
N LEU A 50 3.12 7.32 -0.61
CA LEU A 50 2.94 6.03 0.06
C LEU A 50 1.63 5.36 -0.33
N GLU A 51 0.55 6.13 -0.51
CA GLU A 51 -0.72 5.58 -0.98
C GLU A 51 -0.60 4.98 -2.39
N VAL A 52 0.12 5.64 -3.28
CA VAL A 52 0.38 5.11 -4.63
C VAL A 52 1.14 3.79 -4.54
N ILE A 53 2.19 3.75 -3.72
CA ILE A 53 3.01 2.54 -3.53
C ILE A 53 2.16 1.41 -2.94
N ALA A 54 1.38 1.70 -1.91
CA ALA A 54 0.51 0.71 -1.27
C ALA A 54 -0.52 0.14 -2.24
N LYS A 55 -1.10 0.98 -3.08
CA LYS A 55 -2.06 0.55 -4.11
C LYS A 55 -1.41 -0.38 -5.13
N GLN A 56 -0.21 -0.07 -5.57
CA GLN A 56 0.51 -0.92 -6.53
C GLN A 56 0.90 -2.25 -5.90
N LEU A 57 1.27 -2.26 -4.63
CA LEU A 57 1.52 -3.51 -3.90
C LEU A 57 0.26 -4.36 -3.80
N LYS A 58 -0.86 -3.73 -3.47
CA LYS A 58 -2.15 -4.43 -3.39
C LYS A 58 -2.54 -5.06 -4.72
N GLN A 59 -2.38 -4.33 -5.82
CA GLN A 59 -2.68 -4.84 -7.15
C GLN A 59 -1.88 -6.11 -7.45
N ARG A 60 -0.62 -6.15 -7.04
CA ARG A 60 0.23 -7.32 -7.23
C ARG A 60 -0.16 -8.48 -6.32
N ARG A 61 -0.51 -8.19 -5.06
CA ARG A 61 -1.02 -9.22 -4.14
C ARG A 61 -2.28 -9.86 -4.68
N ASP A 62 -3.19 -9.05 -5.22
CA ASP A 62 -4.46 -9.54 -5.77
C ASP A 62 -4.25 -10.36 -7.04
N ALA A 63 -3.20 -10.08 -7.80
CA ALA A 63 -2.86 -10.82 -9.01
C ALA A 63 -2.10 -12.13 -8.72
N LEU A 64 -1.44 -12.22 -7.58
CA LEU A 64 -0.56 -13.36 -7.26
C LEU A 64 -1.26 -14.73 -7.35
N PRO A 65 -2.48 -14.93 -6.83
CA PRO A 65 -3.16 -16.22 -6.95
C PRO A 65 -3.34 -16.68 -8.38
N ASP A 66 -3.65 -15.77 -9.30
CA ASP A 66 -3.81 -16.10 -10.73
C ASP A 66 -2.47 -16.49 -11.36
N TYR A 67 -1.39 -15.82 -10.97
CA TYR A 67 -0.04 -16.16 -11.41
C TYR A 67 0.34 -17.55 -10.90
N GLU A 68 0.04 -17.85 -9.65
CA GLU A 68 0.31 -19.16 -9.06
C GLU A 68 -0.45 -20.28 -9.77
N LYS A 69 -1.70 -20.02 -10.16
CA LYS A 69 -2.50 -20.98 -10.93
C LYS A 69 -1.93 -21.24 -12.32
N SER A 70 -1.28 -20.24 -12.92
CA SER A 70 -0.68 -20.38 -14.24
C SER A 70 0.52 -21.32 -14.25
N GLY A 71 1.15 -21.54 -13.09
CA GLY A 71 2.34 -22.38 -12.96
C GLY A 71 3.60 -21.77 -13.57
N ARG A 72 3.55 -20.52 -14.00
CA ARG A 72 4.69 -19.83 -14.61
C ARG A 72 5.61 -19.31 -13.51
N GLU A 73 6.54 -20.13 -13.07
CA GLU A 73 7.47 -19.80 -11.96
C GLU A 73 8.30 -18.56 -12.22
N ASP A 74 8.68 -18.32 -13.48
CA ASP A 74 9.41 -17.12 -13.89
C ASP A 74 8.62 -15.84 -13.61
N LEU A 75 7.34 -15.84 -13.97
CA LEU A 75 6.45 -14.69 -13.75
C LEU A 75 6.11 -14.51 -12.28
N ILE A 76 5.94 -15.60 -11.55
CA ILE A 76 5.68 -15.57 -10.11
C ILE A 76 6.88 -14.94 -9.38
N ALA A 77 8.09 -15.38 -9.71
CA ALA A 77 9.31 -14.85 -9.11
C ALA A 77 9.46 -13.36 -9.39
N GLU A 78 9.19 -12.94 -10.62
CA GLU A 78 9.25 -11.52 -11.01
C GLU A 78 8.24 -10.70 -10.22
N LEU A 79 7.00 -11.16 -10.13
CA LEU A 79 5.94 -10.47 -9.38
C LEU A 79 6.33 -10.32 -7.90
N LYS A 80 6.84 -11.38 -7.29
CA LYS A 80 7.29 -11.33 -5.89
C LYS A 80 8.46 -10.38 -5.69
N ALA A 81 9.40 -10.35 -6.64
CA ALA A 81 10.52 -9.41 -6.59
C ALA A 81 10.04 -7.96 -6.67
N GLU A 82 9.05 -7.67 -7.50
CA GLU A 82 8.44 -6.34 -7.59
C GLU A 82 7.77 -5.97 -6.27
N MET A 83 7.06 -6.91 -5.65
CA MET A 83 6.42 -6.69 -4.35
C MET A 83 7.44 -6.37 -3.27
N ASP A 84 8.57 -7.07 -3.26
CA ASP A 84 9.64 -6.81 -2.30
C ASP A 84 10.21 -5.40 -2.43
N VAL A 85 10.39 -4.92 -3.66
CA VAL A 85 10.85 -3.54 -3.91
C VAL A 85 9.84 -2.54 -3.36
N LEU A 86 8.56 -2.73 -3.63
CA LEU A 86 7.52 -1.84 -3.13
C LEU A 86 7.49 -1.81 -1.61
N MET A 87 7.65 -2.95 -0.95
CA MET A 87 7.63 -3.04 0.50
C MET A 87 8.79 -2.31 1.16
N GLU A 88 9.92 -2.15 0.47
CA GLU A 88 11.07 -1.40 1.00
C GLU A 88 10.73 0.07 1.26
N TYR A 89 9.79 0.63 0.50
CA TYR A 89 9.39 2.04 0.64
C TYR A 89 8.30 2.24 1.68
N LEU A 90 7.60 1.19 2.05
CA LEU A 90 6.50 1.29 3.00
C LEU A 90 7.02 1.19 4.43
N PRO A 91 6.34 1.87 5.40
CA PRO A 91 6.67 1.68 6.79
C PRO A 91 6.38 0.25 7.22
N LYS A 92 6.84 -0.13 8.42
CA LYS A 92 6.60 -1.46 8.96
C LYS A 92 5.11 -1.80 8.90
N GLN A 93 4.79 -2.94 8.29
CA GLN A 93 3.40 -3.37 8.17
C GLN A 93 2.87 -3.81 9.54
N LEU A 94 1.63 -3.43 9.81
CA LEU A 94 0.96 -3.81 11.05
C LEU A 94 0.51 -5.27 10.99
N SER A 95 0.70 -5.98 12.10
CA SER A 95 0.14 -7.33 12.23
C SER A 95 -1.37 -7.23 12.42
N ARG A 96 -2.05 -8.37 12.26
CA ARG A 96 -3.50 -8.43 12.49
C ARG A 96 -3.85 -8.04 13.93
N GLU A 97 -3.03 -8.44 14.90
CA GLU A 97 -3.22 -8.11 16.30
C GLU A 97 -3.08 -6.62 16.56
N GLU A 98 -1.99 -6.02 16.04
CA GLU A 98 -1.75 -4.58 16.17
C GLU A 98 -2.88 -3.79 15.54
N LEU A 99 -3.33 -4.20 14.35
CA LEU A 99 -4.41 -3.53 13.63
C LEU A 99 -5.74 -3.66 14.39
N THR A 100 -6.00 -4.82 14.98
CA THR A 100 -7.18 -5.04 15.81
C THR A 100 -7.22 -4.09 17.00
N ASP A 101 -6.10 -3.91 17.69
CA ASP A 101 -6.00 -2.98 18.81
C ASP A 101 -6.25 -1.54 18.38
N ILE A 102 -5.71 -1.14 17.22
CA ILE A 102 -5.95 0.19 16.67
C ILE A 102 -7.44 0.40 16.38
N LEU A 103 -8.09 -0.60 15.76
CA LEU A 103 -9.51 -0.50 15.44
C LEU A 103 -10.40 -0.47 16.67
N LYS A 104 -10.07 -1.25 17.71
CA LYS A 104 -10.80 -1.20 18.99
C LYS A 104 -10.74 0.18 19.60
N GLU A 105 -9.57 0.80 19.59
CA GLU A 105 -9.37 2.14 20.12
C GLU A 105 -10.17 3.17 19.32
N ILE A 106 -10.18 3.06 17.99
CA ILE A 106 -10.95 3.95 17.12
C ILE A 106 -12.45 3.81 17.39
N ILE A 107 -12.95 2.58 17.50
CA ILE A 107 -14.36 2.29 17.76
C ILE A 107 -14.78 2.90 19.09
N GLU A 108 -13.97 2.72 20.14
CA GLU A 108 -14.24 3.30 21.46
C GLU A 108 -14.26 4.82 21.41
N LYS A 109 -13.28 5.42 20.74
CA LYS A 109 -13.14 6.88 20.63
C LYS A 109 -14.27 7.52 19.86
N LEU A 110 -14.76 6.87 18.80
CA LEU A 110 -15.87 7.35 18.00
C LEU A 110 -17.24 7.00 18.57
N GLY A 111 -17.27 6.14 19.59
CA GLY A 111 -18.53 5.66 20.14
C GLY A 111 -19.31 4.79 19.18
N ALA A 112 -18.61 4.10 18.26
CA ALA A 112 -19.25 3.24 17.26
C ALA A 112 -19.82 1.98 17.93
N THR A 113 -21.06 1.62 17.56
CA THR A 113 -21.77 0.49 18.19
C THR A 113 -22.28 -0.53 17.19
N SER A 114 -22.31 -0.22 15.91
CA SER A 114 -22.89 -1.10 14.90
C SER A 114 -22.28 -0.86 13.53
N MET A 115 -22.68 -1.68 12.56
CA MET A 115 -22.26 -1.57 11.17
C MET A 115 -22.63 -0.22 10.53
N LYS A 116 -23.57 0.52 11.11
CA LYS A 116 -23.94 1.86 10.62
C LYS A 116 -22.76 2.83 10.74
N ASP A 117 -21.87 2.58 11.68
CA ASP A 117 -20.70 3.42 11.93
C ASP A 117 -19.47 2.99 11.13
N MET A 118 -19.61 1.95 10.29
CA MET A 118 -18.51 1.37 9.53
C MET A 118 -17.75 2.40 8.69
N GLY A 119 -18.47 3.31 8.03
CA GLY A 119 -17.86 4.35 7.19
C GLY A 119 -16.92 5.25 7.97
N LYS A 120 -17.34 5.69 9.16
CA LYS A 120 -16.52 6.56 10.03
C LYS A 120 -15.31 5.83 10.56
N VAL A 121 -15.51 4.58 11.00
CA VAL A 121 -14.41 3.73 11.51
C VAL A 121 -13.38 3.49 10.42
N MET A 122 -13.82 3.15 9.20
CA MET A 122 -12.93 2.91 8.09
C MET A 122 -12.14 4.14 7.69
N GLN A 123 -12.78 5.30 7.67
CA GLN A 123 -12.13 6.56 7.32
C GLN A 123 -10.99 6.88 8.29
N GLU A 124 -11.27 6.76 9.59
CA GLU A 124 -10.27 7.02 10.63
C GLU A 124 -9.14 5.98 10.60
N ALA A 125 -9.49 4.71 10.43
CA ALA A 125 -8.51 3.63 10.37
C ALA A 125 -7.55 3.80 9.20
N LYS A 126 -8.07 4.14 8.02
CA LYS A 126 -7.25 4.37 6.84
C LYS A 126 -6.30 5.56 7.02
N SER A 127 -6.78 6.62 7.68
CA SER A 127 -5.97 7.80 7.98
C SER A 127 -4.80 7.46 8.89
N GLN A 128 -5.01 6.62 9.91
CA GLN A 128 -3.98 6.26 10.88
C GLN A 128 -3.01 5.19 10.39
N THR A 129 -3.36 4.45 9.35
CA THR A 129 -2.59 3.29 8.89
C THR A 129 -2.10 3.41 7.45
N VAL A 130 -1.94 4.63 6.96
CA VAL A 130 -1.47 4.88 5.58
C VAL A 130 -0.18 4.10 5.31
N GLY A 131 -0.22 3.23 4.31
CA GLY A 131 0.93 2.43 3.91
C GLY A 131 1.31 1.31 4.88
N LYS A 132 0.61 1.16 6.01
CA LYS A 132 0.94 0.17 7.05
C LYS A 132 0.04 -1.05 7.05
N ALA A 133 -1.12 -0.96 6.42
CA ALA A 133 -2.09 -2.06 6.39
C ALA A 133 -2.92 -2.02 5.12
N ASP A 134 -3.37 -3.21 4.69
CA ASP A 134 -4.24 -3.37 3.53
C ASP A 134 -5.68 -3.00 3.95
N GLY A 135 -6.36 -2.20 3.11
CA GLY A 135 -7.75 -1.83 3.34
C GLY A 135 -8.70 -3.01 3.49
N ARG A 136 -8.41 -4.12 2.84
CA ARG A 136 -9.21 -5.35 2.96
C ARG A 136 -9.13 -5.92 4.37
N MET A 137 -7.93 -5.98 4.94
CA MET A 137 -7.72 -6.45 6.31
C MET A 137 -8.39 -5.52 7.33
N ILE A 138 -8.27 -4.22 7.12
CA ILE A 138 -8.93 -3.22 7.97
C ILE A 138 -10.44 -3.44 7.97
N ASN A 139 -11.02 -3.61 6.77
CA ASN A 139 -12.45 -3.82 6.60
C ASN A 139 -12.91 -5.09 7.30
N GLU A 140 -12.19 -6.19 7.12
CA GLU A 140 -12.53 -7.48 7.74
C GLU A 140 -12.53 -7.38 9.26
N ILE A 141 -11.50 -6.78 9.84
CA ILE A 141 -11.40 -6.63 11.30
C ILE A 141 -12.49 -5.71 11.84
N ALA A 142 -12.71 -4.57 11.19
CA ALA A 142 -13.74 -3.62 11.60
C ALA A 142 -15.13 -4.24 11.53
N LYS A 143 -15.40 -5.00 10.49
CA LYS A 143 -16.68 -5.71 10.34
C LYS A 143 -16.91 -6.70 11.47
N ASN A 144 -15.87 -7.46 11.82
CA ASN A 144 -15.96 -8.43 12.93
C ASN A 144 -16.19 -7.75 14.28
N LEU A 145 -15.56 -6.60 14.49
CA LEU A 145 -15.71 -5.88 15.76
C LEU A 145 -17.05 -5.16 15.90
N LEU A 146 -17.67 -4.77 14.80
CA LEU A 146 -18.93 -4.03 14.78
C LEU A 146 -20.18 -4.92 14.60
N SER A 147 -19.99 -6.17 14.28
CA SER A 147 -21.12 -7.11 14.10
C SER A 147 -21.53 -7.79 15.40
#